data_97552af56059cec1c12c057be6984816
#
_entry.id   97552af56059cec1c12c057be6984816
#
_cell.length_a   1.000
_cell.length_b   1.000
_cell.length_c   1.000
_cell.angle_alpha   90.00
_cell.angle_beta   90.00
_cell.angle_gamma   90.00
#
_symmetry.space_group_name_H-M   'P 1'
#
loop_
_entity.id
_entity.type
_entity.pdbx_description
1 polymer ?
#
loop_
_entity_poly.entity_id
_entity_poly.type
_entity_poly.pdbx_seq_one_letter_code
_entity_poly.pdbx_strand_id
1 'polypeptide(L)'
;MKGFGLDGKLFRGLSKAGDFLILALITVICCIPVITIGASLTAAFYSGMRLVKDEENYVYKDFFKSFKTNFVQGFIMEVVLAVIGVVLFIDLRACAYWAFSGSGSMIGNIFMYAIVGCFVVWGGVVLYSFAVLARYDDKAFTVLKNSIILCTHHLPQTIIMMVATYGLMFFSFKYFTAYIVTIPLFIYIDSYIFTRIFKSLENTNDQRAREEQEAAAEKLDEENKLSLI
;
A
#
# COMPACT_ATOMS: atom_id res chain seq x y z
N MET A 1 45.12 8.24 -2.49
CA MET A 1 44.28 7.44 -1.58
C MET A 1 42.95 8.18 -1.46
N LYS A 2 41.99 7.97 -2.40
CA LYS A 2 40.68 8.59 -2.34
C LYS A 2 39.80 7.74 -1.41
N GLY A 3 39.46 8.34 -0.28
CA GLY A 3 38.97 7.83 0.95
C GLY A 3 37.76 6.94 0.88
N PHE A 4 37.80 6.01 1.74
CA PHE A 4 36.67 5.46 2.49
C PHE A 4 36.07 6.60 3.35
N GLY A 5 35.58 7.64 2.68
CA GLY A 5 34.84 8.72 3.34
C GLY A 5 33.48 8.20 3.78
N LEU A 6 33.06 8.58 4.99
CA LEU A 6 31.76 8.31 5.60
C LEU A 6 30.55 8.71 4.71
N ASP A 7 30.83 9.44 3.62
CA ASP A 7 29.83 9.89 2.61
C ASP A 7 29.73 8.99 1.37
N GLY A 8 30.34 7.80 1.39
CA GLY A 8 30.27 6.86 0.26
C GLY A 8 28.84 6.31 0.07
N LYS A 9 28.45 6.05 -1.20
CA LYS A 9 27.16 5.42 -1.56
C LYS A 9 26.87 4.16 -0.74
N LEU A 10 27.92 3.41 -0.35
CA LEU A 10 27.83 2.21 0.47
C LEU A 10 27.38 2.54 1.90
N PHE A 11 27.94 3.59 2.51
CA PHE A 11 27.56 4.00 3.86
C PHE A 11 26.12 4.50 3.94
N ARG A 12 25.68 5.29 2.94
CA ARG A 12 24.27 5.71 2.84
C ARG A 12 23.32 4.51 2.67
N GLY A 13 23.68 3.52 1.86
CA GLY A 13 22.91 2.29 1.71
C GLY A 13 22.80 1.51 3.01
N LEU A 14 23.91 1.40 3.76
CA LEU A 14 23.95 0.69 5.03
C LEU A 14 23.15 1.44 6.11
N SER A 15 23.24 2.77 6.16
CA SER A 15 22.43 3.61 7.04
C SER A 15 20.93 3.44 6.77
N LYS A 16 20.51 3.52 5.49
CA LYS A 16 19.11 3.27 5.11
C LYS A 16 18.64 1.87 5.51
N ALA A 17 19.46 0.85 5.30
CA ALA A 17 19.11 -0.50 5.73
C ALA A 17 18.91 -0.59 7.26
N GLY A 18 19.73 0.11 8.04
CA GLY A 18 19.57 0.25 9.49
C GLY A 18 18.24 0.93 9.85
N ASP A 19 17.89 2.02 9.16
CA ASP A 19 16.64 2.74 9.38
C ASP A 19 15.40 1.88 9.06
N PHE A 20 15.45 1.07 7.99
CA PHE A 20 14.39 0.10 7.68
C PHE A 20 14.31 -1.04 8.70
N LEU A 21 15.43 -1.48 9.27
CA LEU A 21 15.44 -2.44 10.38
C LEU A 21 14.78 -1.88 11.64
N ILE A 22 15.10 -0.64 12.00
CA ILE A 22 14.49 0.05 13.14
C ILE A 22 12.99 0.21 12.89
N LEU A 23 12.58 0.64 11.68
CA LEU A 23 11.19 0.77 11.29
C LEU A 23 10.43 -0.55 11.42
N ALA A 24 11.02 -1.64 10.93
CA ALA A 24 10.42 -2.97 11.04
C ALA A 24 10.25 -3.43 12.49
N LEU A 25 11.26 -3.23 13.34
CA LEU A 25 11.19 -3.57 14.77
C LEU A 25 10.05 -2.82 15.47
N ILE A 26 9.97 -1.50 15.27
CA ILE A 26 8.91 -0.67 15.86
C ILE A 26 7.53 -1.14 15.34
N THR A 27 7.41 -1.40 14.05
CA THR A 27 6.17 -1.89 13.43
C THR A 27 5.72 -3.21 14.05
N VAL A 28 6.62 -4.19 14.18
CA VAL A 28 6.32 -5.49 14.80
C VAL A 28 5.86 -5.35 16.24
N ILE A 29 6.56 -4.54 17.04
CA ILE A 29 6.18 -4.29 18.44
C ILE A 29 4.80 -3.64 18.51
N CYS A 30 4.52 -2.67 17.64
CA CYS A 30 3.22 -1.98 17.61
C CYS A 30 2.10 -2.85 17.00
N CYS A 31 2.41 -3.93 16.28
CA CYS A 31 1.44 -4.90 15.77
C CYS A 31 1.09 -5.99 16.79
N ILE A 32 1.75 -6.09 17.95
CA ILE A 32 1.43 -7.11 18.96
C ILE A 32 -0.05 -7.01 19.42
N PRO A 33 -0.58 -5.81 19.75
CA PRO A 33 -2.01 -5.70 19.94
C PRO A 33 -2.72 -5.72 18.59
N VAL A 34 -3.68 -6.63 18.41
CA VAL A 34 -4.42 -6.79 17.14
C VAL A 34 -5.09 -5.49 16.69
N ILE A 35 -5.63 -4.71 17.61
CA ILE A 35 -6.30 -3.42 17.36
C ILE A 35 -5.39 -2.32 16.79
N THR A 36 -4.10 -2.50 16.79
CA THR A 36 -3.11 -1.50 16.34
C THR A 36 -2.45 -1.85 15.02
N ILE A 37 -2.78 -3.01 14.44
CA ILE A 37 -2.15 -3.49 13.20
C ILE A 37 -2.36 -2.47 12.07
N GLY A 38 -3.60 -1.98 11.86
CA GLY A 38 -3.92 -1.02 10.81
C GLY A 38 -3.19 0.30 10.97
N ALA A 39 -3.13 0.84 12.19
CA ALA A 39 -2.38 2.06 12.49
C ALA A 39 -0.87 1.86 12.33
N SER A 40 -0.35 0.70 12.73
CA SER A 40 1.07 0.36 12.62
C SER A 40 1.51 0.21 11.15
N LEU A 41 0.72 -0.47 10.33
CA LEU A 41 0.98 -0.60 8.89
C LEU A 41 0.93 0.75 8.18
N THR A 42 -0.07 1.59 8.49
CA THR A 42 -0.16 2.96 7.97
C THR A 42 1.09 3.77 8.33
N ALA A 43 1.52 3.72 9.60
CA ALA A 43 2.72 4.41 10.06
C ALA A 43 4.01 3.87 9.42
N ALA A 44 4.08 2.55 9.19
CA ALA A 44 5.20 1.91 8.50
C ALA A 44 5.31 2.38 7.05
N PHE A 45 4.20 2.43 6.30
CA PHE A 45 4.19 2.94 4.93
C PHE A 45 4.50 4.44 4.87
N TYR A 46 3.96 5.25 5.79
CA TYR A 46 4.28 6.68 5.87
C TYR A 46 5.79 6.90 6.03
N SER A 47 6.39 6.28 7.03
CA SER A 47 7.82 6.42 7.32
C SER A 47 8.69 5.79 6.23
N GLY A 48 8.27 4.63 5.69
CA GLY A 48 8.98 3.94 4.61
C GLY A 48 9.02 4.77 3.32
N MET A 49 7.90 5.39 2.92
CA MET A 49 7.87 6.29 1.74
C MET A 49 8.76 7.52 1.92
N ARG A 50 8.86 8.08 3.13
CA ARG A 50 9.76 9.21 3.43
C ARG A 50 11.23 8.79 3.37
N LEU A 51 11.56 7.62 3.92
CA LEU A 51 12.91 7.04 3.81
C LEU A 51 13.32 6.80 2.36
N VAL A 52 12.41 6.33 1.52
CA VAL A 52 12.68 6.13 0.09
C VAL A 52 12.98 7.46 -0.61
N LYS A 53 12.31 8.55 -0.20
CA LYS A 53 12.49 9.90 -0.76
C LYS A 53 13.72 10.64 -0.23
N ASP A 54 14.52 10.03 0.66
CA ASP A 54 15.65 10.70 1.33
C ASP A 54 15.27 11.94 2.15
N GLU A 55 14.05 11.99 2.69
CA GLU A 55 13.64 13.05 3.59
C GLU A 55 14.35 12.88 4.93
N GLU A 56 15.18 13.88 5.31
CA GLU A 56 16.00 13.86 6.52
C GLU A 56 15.12 14.01 7.77
N ASN A 57 14.64 12.89 8.33
CA ASN A 57 13.91 12.85 9.59
C ASN A 57 14.24 11.58 10.38
N TYR A 58 14.02 11.66 11.69
CA TYR A 58 14.13 10.47 12.54
C TYR A 58 12.94 9.53 12.29
N VAL A 59 13.21 8.34 11.76
CA VAL A 59 12.22 7.33 11.37
C VAL A 59 11.20 7.06 12.48
N TYR A 60 11.66 6.95 13.73
CA TYR A 60 10.77 6.70 14.86
C TYR A 60 9.81 7.88 15.14
N LYS A 61 10.23 9.14 14.90
CA LYS A 61 9.35 10.30 15.08
C LYS A 61 8.24 10.33 14.05
N ASP A 62 8.59 10.05 12.80
CA ASP A 62 7.63 9.97 11.69
C ASP A 62 6.64 8.83 11.90
N PHE A 63 7.13 7.67 12.33
CA PHE A 63 6.28 6.53 12.67
C PHE A 63 5.26 6.87 13.75
N PHE A 64 5.69 7.34 14.93
CA PHE A 64 4.77 7.64 16.02
C PHE A 64 3.86 8.84 15.74
N LYS A 65 4.29 9.80 14.90
CA LYS A 65 3.44 10.88 14.43
C LYS A 65 2.29 10.31 13.60
N SER A 66 2.59 9.55 12.55
CA SER A 66 1.57 8.94 11.69
C SER A 66 0.70 7.94 12.45
N PHE A 67 1.29 7.12 13.33
CA PHE A 67 0.57 6.17 14.17
C PHE A 67 -0.53 6.85 15.00
N LYS A 68 -0.20 7.96 15.69
CA LYS A 68 -1.17 8.71 16.50
C LYS A 68 -2.24 9.39 15.66
N THR A 69 -1.85 10.01 14.56
CA THR A 69 -2.78 10.74 13.67
C THR A 69 -3.77 9.80 13.01
N ASN A 70 -3.32 8.64 12.54
CA ASN A 70 -4.14 7.70 11.77
C ASN A 70 -4.69 6.54 12.62
N PHE A 71 -4.57 6.59 13.95
CA PHE A 71 -4.95 5.48 14.82
C PHE A 71 -6.40 5.03 14.62
N VAL A 72 -7.34 5.96 14.74
CA VAL A 72 -8.78 5.67 14.66
C VAL A 72 -9.16 5.21 13.24
N GLN A 73 -8.66 5.89 12.22
CA GLN A 73 -8.96 5.55 10.84
C GLN A 73 -8.31 4.23 10.43
N GLY A 74 -7.08 3.98 10.86
CA GLY A 74 -6.39 2.71 10.66
C GLY A 74 -7.12 1.54 11.30
N PHE A 75 -7.63 1.72 12.52
CA PHE A 75 -8.45 0.71 13.21
C PHE A 75 -9.78 0.44 12.49
N ILE A 76 -10.52 1.51 12.10
CA ILE A 76 -11.77 1.33 11.34
C ILE A 76 -11.51 0.57 10.04
N MET A 77 -10.46 0.94 9.31
CA MET A 77 -10.07 0.29 8.07
C MET A 77 -9.71 -1.19 8.29
N GLU A 78 -8.95 -1.47 9.33
CA GLU A 78 -8.59 -2.84 9.73
C GLU A 78 -9.83 -3.69 9.98
N VAL A 79 -10.79 -3.19 10.78
CA VAL A 79 -12.03 -3.91 11.08
C VAL A 79 -12.84 -4.17 9.82
N VAL A 80 -13.02 -3.18 8.96
CA VAL A 80 -13.77 -3.32 7.70
C VAL A 80 -13.12 -4.37 6.79
N LEU A 81 -11.80 -4.27 6.60
CA LEU A 81 -11.08 -5.22 5.76
C LEU A 81 -11.05 -6.62 6.36
N ALA A 82 -10.93 -6.75 7.69
CA ALA A 82 -10.99 -8.04 8.38
C ALA A 82 -12.36 -8.71 8.22
N VAL A 83 -13.46 -7.97 8.37
CA VAL A 83 -14.82 -8.50 8.17
C VAL A 83 -14.99 -9.02 6.74
N ILE A 84 -14.59 -8.24 5.73
CA ILE A 84 -14.64 -8.66 4.33
C ILE A 84 -13.79 -9.93 4.12
N GLY A 85 -12.58 -9.97 4.67
CA GLY A 85 -11.68 -11.12 4.57
C GLY A 85 -12.25 -12.38 5.21
N VAL A 86 -12.90 -12.26 6.37
CA VAL A 86 -13.56 -13.40 7.05
C VAL A 86 -14.72 -13.93 6.20
N VAL A 87 -15.56 -13.06 5.64
CA VAL A 87 -16.65 -13.48 4.74
C VAL A 87 -16.10 -14.24 3.54
N LEU A 88 -15.12 -13.67 2.83
CA LEU A 88 -14.48 -14.32 1.68
C LEU A 88 -13.83 -15.66 2.05
N PHE A 89 -13.23 -15.75 3.25
CA PHE A 89 -12.63 -16.99 3.73
C PHE A 89 -13.67 -18.08 3.99
N ILE A 90 -14.81 -17.72 4.59
CA ILE A 90 -15.93 -18.65 4.82
C ILE A 90 -16.48 -19.14 3.48
N ASP A 91 -16.69 -18.22 2.52
CA ASP A 91 -17.18 -18.58 1.18
C ASP A 91 -16.21 -19.51 0.45
N LEU A 92 -14.90 -19.22 0.54
CA LEU A 92 -13.87 -20.07 -0.04
C LEU A 92 -13.88 -21.48 0.57
N ARG A 93 -14.02 -21.59 1.89
CA ARG A 93 -14.11 -22.88 2.60
C ARG A 93 -15.36 -23.65 2.21
N ALA A 94 -16.50 -22.99 2.10
CA ALA A 94 -17.78 -23.59 1.68
C ALA A 94 -17.69 -24.12 0.24
N CYS A 95 -17.18 -23.34 -0.69
CA CYS A 95 -17.00 -23.75 -2.09
C CYS A 95 -15.99 -24.91 -2.23
N ALA A 96 -14.89 -24.86 -1.49
CA ALA A 96 -13.90 -25.94 -1.48
C ALA A 96 -14.53 -27.25 -0.97
N TYR A 97 -15.32 -27.20 0.11
CA TYR A 97 -16.02 -28.36 0.63
C TYR A 97 -16.96 -28.99 -0.42
N TRP A 98 -17.71 -28.17 -1.16
CA TRP A 98 -18.61 -28.65 -2.22
C TRP A 98 -17.86 -29.21 -3.42
N ALA A 99 -16.76 -28.59 -3.82
CA ALA A 99 -15.93 -29.07 -4.93
C ALA A 99 -15.28 -30.45 -4.64
N PHE A 100 -14.87 -30.68 -3.39
CA PHE A 100 -14.18 -31.94 -2.99
C PHE A 100 -15.14 -33.04 -2.51
N SER A 101 -16.40 -32.75 -2.19
CA SER A 101 -17.36 -33.74 -1.68
C SER A 101 -18.03 -34.61 -2.75
N GLY A 102 -17.49 -34.63 -3.98
CA GLY A 102 -17.92 -35.54 -5.06
C GLY A 102 -19.21 -35.13 -5.81
N SER A 103 -19.90 -34.10 -5.38
CA SER A 103 -21.04 -33.49 -6.08
C SER A 103 -20.63 -32.29 -6.95
N GLY A 104 -19.32 -32.19 -7.28
CA GLY A 104 -18.70 -31.08 -7.99
C GLY A 104 -19.29 -30.88 -9.39
N SER A 105 -20.38 -30.09 -9.45
CA SER A 105 -20.93 -29.56 -10.67
C SER A 105 -19.93 -28.59 -11.28
N MET A 106 -19.84 -28.53 -12.61
CA MET A 106 -19.03 -27.54 -13.35
C MET A 106 -19.28 -26.10 -12.83
N ILE A 107 -20.51 -25.82 -12.40
CA ILE A 107 -20.93 -24.56 -11.80
C ILE A 107 -20.19 -24.30 -10.47
N GLY A 108 -20.05 -25.32 -9.61
CA GLY A 108 -19.32 -25.18 -8.32
C GLY A 108 -17.85 -24.82 -8.50
N ASN A 109 -17.20 -25.38 -9.52
CA ASN A 109 -15.80 -25.04 -9.84
C ASN A 109 -15.67 -23.59 -10.34
N ILE A 110 -16.61 -23.10 -11.16
CA ILE A 110 -16.64 -21.71 -11.62
C ILE A 110 -16.76 -20.74 -10.43
N PHE A 111 -17.69 -21.02 -9.49
CA PHE A 111 -17.84 -20.23 -8.28
C PHE A 111 -16.56 -20.21 -7.42
N MET A 112 -15.90 -21.36 -7.26
CA MET A 112 -14.64 -21.45 -6.52
C MET A 112 -13.56 -20.54 -7.13
N TYR A 113 -13.36 -20.56 -8.46
CA TYR A 113 -12.38 -19.70 -9.12
C TYR A 113 -12.75 -18.22 -9.03
N ALA A 114 -14.04 -17.88 -9.11
CA ALA A 114 -14.51 -16.51 -8.93
C ALA A 114 -14.18 -15.99 -7.51
N ILE A 115 -14.42 -16.77 -6.47
CA ILE A 115 -14.10 -16.40 -5.07
C ILE A 115 -12.60 -16.26 -4.86
N VAL A 116 -11.79 -17.17 -5.46
CA VAL A 116 -10.33 -17.03 -5.43
C VAL A 116 -9.90 -15.71 -6.07
N GLY A 117 -10.48 -15.34 -7.22
CA GLY A 117 -10.25 -14.04 -7.85
C GLY A 117 -10.60 -12.85 -6.95
N CYS A 118 -11.77 -12.89 -6.29
CA CYS A 118 -12.17 -11.87 -5.31
C CYS A 118 -11.20 -11.79 -4.13
N PHE A 119 -10.71 -12.94 -3.65
CA PHE A 119 -9.74 -12.99 -2.55
C PHE A 119 -8.39 -12.37 -2.94
N VAL A 120 -7.94 -12.57 -4.18
CA VAL A 120 -6.74 -11.95 -4.72
C VAL A 120 -6.91 -10.42 -4.81
N VAL A 121 -8.03 -9.95 -5.36
CA VAL A 121 -8.33 -8.50 -5.43
C VAL A 121 -8.39 -7.89 -4.03
N TRP A 122 -9.06 -8.56 -3.08
CA TRP A 122 -9.12 -8.12 -1.68
C TRP A 122 -7.72 -7.98 -1.07
N GLY A 123 -6.82 -8.94 -1.29
CA GLY A 123 -5.43 -8.87 -0.82
C GLY A 123 -4.68 -7.65 -1.37
N GLY A 124 -4.89 -7.30 -2.65
CA GLY A 124 -4.37 -6.06 -3.24
C GLY A 124 -4.96 -4.83 -2.55
N VAL A 125 -6.27 -4.77 -2.37
CA VAL A 125 -6.95 -3.65 -1.70
C VAL A 125 -6.44 -3.45 -0.28
N VAL A 126 -6.14 -4.52 0.47
CA VAL A 126 -5.55 -4.43 1.81
C VAL A 126 -4.21 -3.68 1.78
N LEU A 127 -3.31 -4.02 0.85
CA LEU A 127 -2.01 -3.35 0.72
C LEU A 127 -2.17 -1.86 0.38
N TYR A 128 -3.01 -1.54 -0.60
CA TYR A 128 -3.24 -0.15 -1.03
C TYR A 128 -3.93 0.69 0.05
N SER A 129 -4.85 0.11 0.82
CA SER A 129 -5.65 0.85 1.81
C SER A 129 -4.78 1.54 2.87
N PHE A 130 -3.80 0.83 3.43
CA PHE A 130 -2.91 1.40 4.44
C PHE A 130 -1.90 2.38 3.85
N ALA A 131 -1.46 2.17 2.60
CA ALA A 131 -0.55 3.10 1.93
C ALA A 131 -1.26 4.40 1.49
N VAL A 132 -2.52 4.31 1.03
CA VAL A 132 -3.34 5.48 0.70
C VAL A 132 -3.68 6.26 1.96
N LEU A 133 -4.06 5.59 3.06
CA LEU A 133 -4.30 6.23 4.36
C LEU A 133 -3.03 6.92 4.90
N ALA A 134 -1.85 6.37 4.63
CA ALA A 134 -0.58 6.99 5.00
C ALA A 134 -0.29 8.30 4.23
N ARG A 135 -0.82 8.44 3.01
CA ARG A 135 -0.58 9.59 2.14
C ARG A 135 -1.64 10.67 2.26
N TYR A 136 -2.90 10.29 2.42
CA TYR A 136 -4.07 11.18 2.39
C TYR A 136 -4.82 11.11 3.72
N ASP A 137 -5.04 12.25 4.36
CA ASP A 137 -5.81 12.38 5.61
C ASP A 137 -7.32 12.34 5.33
N ASP A 138 -7.77 11.35 4.54
CA ASP A 138 -9.16 11.19 4.15
C ASP A 138 -9.92 10.24 5.09
N LYS A 139 -11.25 10.31 5.02
CA LYS A 139 -12.12 9.38 5.77
C LYS A 139 -11.93 7.95 5.25
N ALA A 140 -12.02 6.96 6.14
CA ALA A 140 -11.79 5.54 5.84
C ALA A 140 -12.55 5.03 4.59
N PHE A 141 -13.78 5.48 4.38
CA PHE A 141 -14.58 5.09 3.21
C PHE A 141 -14.03 5.65 1.88
N THR A 142 -13.57 6.90 1.89
CA THR A 142 -12.91 7.54 0.72
C THR A 142 -11.60 6.83 0.41
N VAL A 143 -10.81 6.52 1.45
CA VAL A 143 -9.57 5.76 1.32
C VAL A 143 -9.83 4.40 0.71
N LEU A 144 -10.84 3.66 1.17
CA LEU A 144 -11.19 2.34 0.64
C LEU A 144 -11.57 2.42 -0.86
N LYS A 145 -12.42 3.38 -1.23
CA LYS A 145 -12.80 3.63 -2.63
C LYS A 145 -11.58 3.93 -3.50
N ASN A 146 -10.72 4.82 -3.06
CA ASN A 146 -9.51 5.20 -3.77
C ASN A 146 -8.54 4.01 -3.89
N SER A 147 -8.43 3.17 -2.87
CA SER A 147 -7.59 1.98 -2.88
C SER A 147 -8.06 0.94 -3.89
N ILE A 148 -9.37 0.73 -4.05
CA ILE A 148 -9.94 -0.15 -5.07
C ILE A 148 -9.61 0.38 -6.46
N ILE A 149 -9.79 1.68 -6.71
CA ILE A 149 -9.49 2.31 -8.00
C ILE A 149 -7.99 2.19 -8.32
N LEU A 150 -7.10 2.47 -7.36
CA LEU A 150 -5.66 2.34 -7.56
C LEU A 150 -5.23 0.90 -7.82
N CYS A 151 -5.77 -0.05 -7.06
CA CYS A 151 -5.48 -1.47 -7.22
C CYS A 151 -5.84 -1.96 -8.63
N THR A 152 -7.00 -1.53 -9.16
CA THR A 152 -7.46 -1.92 -10.49
C THR A 152 -6.75 -1.17 -11.62
N HIS A 153 -6.39 0.10 -11.42
CA HIS A 153 -5.71 0.91 -12.43
C HIS A 153 -4.23 0.50 -12.61
N HIS A 154 -3.58 0.08 -11.53
CA HIS A 154 -2.16 -0.31 -11.53
C HIS A 154 -1.96 -1.83 -11.37
N LEU A 155 -2.76 -2.64 -12.09
CA LEU A 155 -2.71 -4.11 -12.00
C LEU A 155 -1.31 -4.72 -12.09
N PRO A 156 -0.40 -4.33 -13.04
CA PRO A 156 0.94 -4.92 -13.11
C PRO A 156 1.75 -4.70 -11.84
N GLN A 157 1.72 -3.49 -11.27
CA GLN A 157 2.42 -3.16 -10.04
C GLN A 157 1.81 -3.88 -8.85
N THR A 158 0.46 -3.99 -8.80
CA THR A 158 -0.27 -4.73 -7.78
C THR A 158 0.13 -6.20 -7.76
N ILE A 159 0.23 -6.84 -8.92
CA ILE A 159 0.66 -8.25 -9.03
C ILE A 159 2.09 -8.42 -8.52
N ILE A 160 3.01 -7.53 -8.92
CA ILE A 160 4.41 -7.58 -8.46
C ILE A 160 4.48 -7.44 -6.93
N MET A 161 3.75 -6.47 -6.35
CA MET A 161 3.70 -6.27 -4.90
C MET A 161 3.12 -7.48 -4.20
N MET A 162 2.02 -8.05 -4.70
CA MET A 162 1.41 -9.24 -4.11
C MET A 162 2.35 -10.44 -4.16
N VAL A 163 2.98 -10.70 -5.30
CA VAL A 163 3.95 -11.80 -5.44
C VAL A 163 5.14 -11.60 -4.50
N ALA A 164 5.68 -10.39 -4.39
CA ALA A 164 6.76 -10.08 -3.48
C ALA A 164 6.33 -10.28 -2.01
N THR A 165 5.21 -9.70 -1.60
CA THR A 165 4.70 -9.76 -0.22
C THR A 165 4.34 -11.18 0.21
N TYR A 166 3.52 -11.88 -0.58
CA TYR A 166 3.09 -13.24 -0.25
C TYR A 166 4.24 -14.25 -0.41
N GLY A 167 5.15 -14.04 -1.37
CA GLY A 167 6.37 -14.84 -1.54
C GLY A 167 7.31 -14.71 -0.35
N LEU A 168 7.56 -13.49 0.13
CA LEU A 168 8.35 -13.22 1.33
C LEU A 168 7.68 -13.82 2.59
N MET A 169 6.36 -13.68 2.71
CA MET A 169 5.61 -14.24 3.84
C MET A 169 5.64 -15.77 3.86
N PHE A 170 5.49 -16.42 2.69
CA PHE A 170 5.59 -17.86 2.56
C PHE A 170 6.99 -18.38 2.92
N PHE A 171 8.03 -17.69 2.47
CA PHE A 171 9.41 -18.03 2.82
C PHE A 171 9.67 -17.90 4.33
N SER A 172 9.14 -16.85 4.95
CA SER A 172 9.28 -16.61 6.39
C SER A 172 8.53 -17.63 7.23
N PHE A 173 7.41 -18.16 6.74
CA PHE A 173 6.66 -19.22 7.44
C PHE A 173 7.49 -20.48 7.60
N LYS A 174 8.34 -20.81 6.63
CA LYS A 174 9.24 -21.97 6.69
C LYS A 174 10.44 -21.75 7.61
N TYR A 175 10.93 -20.52 7.70
CA TYR A 175 12.11 -20.15 8.48
C TYR A 175 11.79 -18.98 9.41
N PHE A 176 11.44 -19.27 10.66
CA PHE A 176 11.05 -18.24 11.64
C PHE A 176 12.07 -17.09 11.79
N THR A 177 13.37 -17.41 11.71
CA THR A 177 14.44 -16.39 11.75
C THR A 177 14.45 -15.45 10.53
N ALA A 178 13.83 -15.85 9.43
CA ALA A 178 13.77 -15.02 8.22
C ALA A 178 12.89 -13.79 8.39
N TYR A 179 11.98 -13.74 9.36
CA TYR A 179 11.13 -12.57 9.63
C TYR A 179 11.94 -11.29 9.89
N ILE A 180 13.13 -11.40 10.51
CA ILE A 180 14.02 -10.26 10.78
C ILE A 180 14.43 -9.54 9.49
N VAL A 181 14.59 -10.27 8.39
CA VAL A 181 15.01 -9.72 7.09
C VAL A 181 13.82 -9.43 6.18
N THR A 182 12.79 -10.29 6.22
CA THR A 182 11.66 -10.19 5.29
C THR A 182 10.74 -9.00 5.59
N ILE A 183 10.53 -8.65 6.87
CA ILE A 183 9.69 -7.49 7.24
C ILE A 183 10.30 -6.16 6.78
N PRO A 184 11.59 -5.85 7.03
CA PRO A 184 12.20 -4.64 6.48
C PRO A 184 12.17 -4.61 4.95
N LEU A 185 12.41 -5.76 4.32
CA LEU A 185 12.42 -5.88 2.86
C LEU A 185 11.03 -5.65 2.27
N PHE A 186 9.99 -6.20 2.90
CA PHE A 186 8.59 -5.95 2.56
C PHE A 186 8.27 -4.45 2.62
N ILE A 187 8.54 -3.79 3.75
CA ILE A 187 8.27 -2.36 3.92
C ILE A 187 9.04 -1.55 2.87
N TYR A 188 10.29 -1.91 2.56
CA TYR A 188 11.11 -1.23 1.57
C TYR A 188 10.53 -1.35 0.15
N ILE A 189 10.24 -2.58 -0.30
CA ILE A 189 9.74 -2.85 -1.66
C ILE A 189 8.41 -2.15 -1.87
N ASP A 190 7.46 -2.31 -0.96
CA ASP A 190 6.13 -1.73 -1.10
C ASP A 190 6.18 -0.20 -1.01
N SER A 191 6.95 0.36 -0.08
CA SER A 191 7.13 1.82 0.01
C SER A 191 7.77 2.41 -1.25
N TYR A 192 8.71 1.70 -1.88
CA TYR A 192 9.33 2.13 -3.13
C TYR A 192 8.33 2.14 -4.30
N ILE A 193 7.52 1.09 -4.42
CA ILE A 193 6.50 0.98 -5.47
C ILE A 193 5.42 2.05 -5.26
N PHE A 194 4.91 2.21 -4.02
CA PHE A 194 3.93 3.24 -3.70
C PHE A 194 4.45 4.66 -3.95
N THR A 195 5.70 4.95 -3.61
CA THR A 195 6.30 6.25 -3.91
C THR A 195 6.30 6.55 -5.40
N ARG A 196 6.57 5.55 -6.25
CA ARG A 196 6.50 5.70 -7.71
C ARG A 196 5.08 5.89 -8.22
N ILE A 197 4.12 5.11 -7.72
CA ILE A 197 2.71 5.22 -8.10
C ILE A 197 2.17 6.61 -7.76
N PHE A 198 2.37 7.07 -6.53
CA PHE A 198 1.89 8.37 -6.10
C PHE A 198 2.55 9.53 -6.84
N LYS A 199 3.85 9.45 -7.16
CA LYS A 199 4.52 10.44 -7.99
C LYS A 199 3.95 10.48 -9.41
N SER A 200 3.62 9.33 -10.00
CA SER A 200 2.98 9.27 -11.32
C SER A 200 1.61 9.92 -11.32
N LEU A 201 0.80 9.67 -10.27
CA LEU A 201 -0.53 10.26 -10.11
C LEU A 201 -0.45 11.78 -9.93
N GLU A 202 0.49 12.27 -9.13
CA GLU A 202 0.72 13.70 -8.90
C GLU A 202 1.05 14.40 -10.22
N ASN A 203 2.00 13.86 -11.00
CA ASN A 203 2.36 14.40 -12.31
C ASN A 203 1.17 14.42 -13.29
N THR A 204 0.34 13.36 -13.28
CA THR A 204 -0.84 13.31 -14.17
C THR A 204 -1.90 14.31 -13.76
N ASN A 205 -2.11 14.54 -12.47
CA ASN A 205 -3.06 15.53 -11.96
C ASN A 205 -2.58 16.96 -12.27
N ASP A 206 -1.26 17.23 -12.13
CA ASP A 206 -0.68 18.52 -12.48
C ASP A 206 -0.79 18.83 -13.98
N GLN A 207 -0.63 17.80 -14.83
CA GLN A 207 -0.83 17.95 -16.27
C GLN A 207 -2.29 18.28 -16.60
N ARG A 208 -3.24 17.55 -16.03
CA ARG A 208 -4.68 17.83 -16.23
C ARG A 208 -5.08 19.22 -15.74
N ALA A 209 -4.56 19.63 -14.58
CA ALA A 209 -4.83 20.97 -14.06
C ALA A 209 -4.29 22.07 -14.99
N ARG A 210 -3.13 21.89 -15.62
CA ARG A 210 -2.60 22.81 -16.62
C ARG A 210 -3.45 22.84 -17.89
N GLU A 211 -3.83 21.68 -18.43
CA GLU A 211 -4.69 21.56 -19.60
C GLU A 211 -6.07 22.23 -19.35
N GLU A 212 -6.65 22.06 -18.17
CA GLU A 212 -7.90 22.73 -17.78
C GLU A 212 -7.74 24.24 -17.68
N GLN A 213 -6.61 24.74 -17.17
CA GLN A 213 -6.31 26.16 -17.08
C GLN A 213 -6.09 26.77 -18.48
N GLU A 214 -5.36 26.08 -19.35
CA GLU A 214 -5.15 26.52 -20.74
C GLU A 214 -6.47 26.56 -21.53
N ALA A 215 -7.31 25.54 -21.40
CA ALA A 215 -8.63 25.51 -22.02
C ALA A 215 -9.59 26.59 -21.48
N ALA A 216 -9.48 26.92 -20.19
CA ALA A 216 -10.26 27.99 -19.60
C ALA A 216 -9.78 29.37 -20.07
N ALA A 217 -8.47 29.58 -20.22
CA ALA A 217 -7.89 30.81 -20.75
C ALA A 217 -8.27 31.05 -22.23
N GLU A 218 -8.25 29.97 -23.03
CA GLU A 218 -8.65 30.02 -24.44
C GLU A 218 -10.11 30.43 -24.61
N LYS A 219 -11.01 29.87 -23.79
CA LYS A 219 -12.44 30.23 -23.78
C LYS A 219 -12.66 31.73 -23.40
N LEU A 220 -11.92 32.21 -22.39
CA LEU A 220 -11.97 33.62 -21.99
C LEU A 220 -11.50 34.57 -23.09
N ASP A 221 -10.45 34.18 -23.82
CA ASP A 221 -9.96 34.95 -24.96
C ASP A 221 -10.95 34.96 -26.13
N GLU A 222 -11.64 33.86 -26.38
CA GLU A 222 -12.71 33.79 -27.38
C GLU A 222 -13.92 34.65 -27.00
N GLU A 223 -14.38 34.61 -25.74
CA GLU A 223 -15.46 35.45 -25.24
C GLU A 223 -15.10 36.95 -25.32
N ASN A 224 -13.87 37.32 -24.95
CA ASN A 224 -13.42 38.68 -25.05
C ASN A 224 -13.36 39.17 -26.51
N LYS A 225 -12.94 38.33 -27.45
CA LYS A 225 -12.96 38.69 -28.90
C LYS A 225 -14.39 38.84 -29.42
N LEU A 226 -15.33 38.02 -29.00
CA LEU A 226 -16.74 38.14 -29.38
C LEU A 226 -17.42 39.35 -28.78
N SER A 227 -17.03 39.81 -27.61
CA SER A 227 -17.57 41.01 -26.96
C SER A 227 -17.06 42.33 -27.53
N LEU A 228 -16.01 42.31 -28.37
CA LEU A 228 -15.41 43.46 -29.04
C LEU A 228 -15.94 43.67 -30.46
N ILE A 229 -16.79 42.78 -30.98
CA ILE A 229 -17.48 42.86 -32.27
C ILE A 229 -18.92 43.35 -32.06
#